data_32003da43ea7f09491bbef3037bbe92f
#
_entry.id   32003da43ea7f09491bbef3037bbe92f
#
_cell.length_a   1.000
_cell.length_b   1.000
_cell.length_c   1.000
_cell.angle_alpha   90.00
_cell.angle_beta   90.00
_cell.angle_gamma   90.00
#
_symmetry.space_group_name_H-M   'P 1'
#
loop_
_entity.id
_entity.type
_entity.pdbx_description
1 polymer ?
#
loop_
_entity_poly.entity_id
_entity_poly.type
_entity_poly.pdbx_seq_one_letter_code
_entity_poly.pdbx_strand_id
1 'polypeptide(L)'
;DAARDAGGLLDWGDHEARTLEDMGYPNWVAEKGLCPGLPDWTALKNPDCAANFVTPDSGGKGRWLEGPQSWHQDLMPQRLEALGLDDLWMVKFAGGADALWAELEAAEKEGRGTIIFNWTPNFTDGAGFTFIDFPPFYDGCRPEDGGDGACGSPDGYLKKAVNENFPNTHPQAAAIFKKMSFTTSHIGAMASLVDIDGMTHEDAAAAWLADNESVWKAFID
;
A
#
# COMPACT_ATOMS: atom_id res chain seq x y z
N ASP A 1 -13.25 -1.75 14.16
CA ASP A 1 -14.09 -1.39 15.31
C ASP A 1 -15.38 -2.23 15.38
N ALA A 2 -16.17 -2.35 14.30
CA ALA A 2 -17.42 -3.12 14.33
C ALA A 2 -17.24 -4.60 14.75
N ALA A 3 -16.19 -5.28 14.30
CA ALA A 3 -15.91 -6.67 14.69
C ALA A 3 -15.51 -6.80 16.17
N ARG A 4 -14.75 -5.82 16.69
CA ARG A 4 -14.41 -5.75 18.12
C ARG A 4 -15.65 -5.46 18.95
N ASP A 5 -16.46 -4.52 18.52
CA ASP A 5 -17.67 -4.08 19.25
C ASP A 5 -18.78 -5.17 19.23
N ALA A 6 -18.77 -6.03 18.21
CA ALA A 6 -19.63 -7.22 18.15
C ALA A 6 -19.20 -8.35 19.11
N GLY A 7 -18.02 -8.25 19.70
CA GLY A 7 -17.43 -9.28 20.57
C GLY A 7 -16.71 -10.40 19.80
N GLY A 8 -15.97 -11.22 20.52
CA GLY A 8 -15.21 -12.36 19.95
C GLY A 8 -13.81 -11.99 19.46
N LEU A 9 -13.43 -10.72 19.41
CA LEU A 9 -12.12 -10.23 18.99
C LEU A 9 -11.46 -9.38 20.09
N LEU A 10 -10.18 -9.65 20.36
CA LEU A 10 -9.33 -8.81 21.20
C LEU A 10 -8.33 -8.06 20.33
N ASP A 11 -8.24 -6.76 20.50
CA ASP A 11 -7.18 -5.92 19.96
C ASP A 11 -5.98 -5.93 20.95
N TRP A 12 -4.83 -6.41 20.49
CA TRP A 12 -3.60 -6.48 21.28
C TRP A 12 -2.58 -5.39 20.92
N GLY A 13 -3.05 -4.34 20.28
CA GLY A 13 -2.26 -3.17 19.95
C GLY A 13 -1.50 -3.31 18.62
N ASP A 14 -0.67 -2.34 18.39
CA ASP A 14 0.00 -2.17 17.10
C ASP A 14 1.32 -2.95 17.02
N HIS A 15 1.73 -3.27 15.81
CA HIS A 15 3.12 -3.49 15.45
C HIS A 15 3.82 -2.13 15.26
N GLU A 16 5.15 -2.14 15.11
CA GLU A 16 5.93 -0.95 14.69
C GLU A 16 5.92 -0.77 13.16
N ALA A 17 5.10 -1.51 12.46
CA ALA A 17 4.91 -1.47 11.02
C ALA A 17 3.83 -0.45 10.65
N ARG A 18 4.25 0.64 10.01
CA ARG A 18 3.34 1.66 9.49
C ARG A 18 2.49 1.09 8.36
N THR A 19 1.25 1.54 8.25
CA THR A 19 0.35 1.23 7.13
C THR A 19 -0.05 2.50 6.39
N LEU A 20 0.01 2.43 5.07
CA LEU A 20 -0.56 3.40 4.16
C LEU A 20 -0.99 2.66 2.91
N GLU A 21 -2.17 2.96 2.41
CA GLU A 21 -2.71 2.40 1.17
C GLU A 21 -3.13 3.57 0.28
N ASP A 22 -2.37 3.86 -0.77
CA ASP A 22 -2.67 4.98 -1.65
C ASP A 22 -2.01 4.83 -3.04
N MET A 23 -2.22 5.81 -3.89
CA MET A 23 -1.55 5.89 -5.19
C MET A 23 -0.11 6.34 -5.01
N GLY A 24 0.77 5.77 -5.82
CA GLY A 24 2.18 6.11 -5.84
C GLY A 24 2.85 5.72 -7.14
N TYR A 25 4.16 5.87 -7.18
CA TYR A 25 4.96 5.66 -8.36
C TYR A 25 6.34 5.09 -8.01
N PRO A 26 6.98 4.30 -8.90
CA PRO A 26 8.34 3.84 -8.69
C PRO A 26 9.34 5.01 -8.83
N ASN A 27 10.38 5.03 -8.00
CA ASN A 27 11.31 6.16 -7.87
C ASN A 27 11.97 6.58 -9.21
N TRP A 28 12.17 5.63 -10.14
CA TRP A 28 12.72 5.94 -11.45
C TRP A 28 11.85 6.91 -12.27
N VAL A 29 10.56 7.06 -11.97
CA VAL A 29 9.68 8.08 -12.59
C VAL A 29 10.19 9.48 -12.28
N ALA A 30 10.53 9.74 -11.02
CA ALA A 30 11.11 11.02 -10.59
C ALA A 30 12.55 11.19 -11.10
N GLU A 31 13.36 10.13 -11.05
CA GLU A 31 14.75 10.13 -11.53
C GLU A 31 14.86 10.44 -13.03
N LYS A 32 13.94 9.92 -13.83
CA LYS A 32 13.83 10.21 -15.27
C LYS A 32 13.15 11.56 -15.57
N GLY A 33 12.65 12.26 -14.56
CA GLY A 33 11.97 13.56 -14.72
C GLY A 33 10.67 13.49 -15.49
N LEU A 34 9.94 12.35 -15.44
CA LEU A 34 8.71 12.16 -16.21
C LEU A 34 7.53 13.00 -15.68
N CYS A 35 7.57 13.38 -14.41
CA CYS A 35 6.60 14.28 -13.79
C CYS A 35 7.28 15.16 -12.75
N PRO A 36 7.91 16.28 -13.14
CA PRO A 36 8.57 17.18 -12.22
C PRO A 36 7.60 17.74 -11.19
N GLY A 37 7.99 17.70 -9.92
CA GLY A 37 7.20 18.16 -8.79
C GLY A 37 6.61 17.04 -7.93
N LEU A 38 6.56 15.78 -8.42
CA LEU A 38 6.24 14.65 -7.56
C LEU A 38 7.25 14.56 -6.38
N PRO A 39 6.82 14.18 -5.18
CA PRO A 39 5.52 13.57 -4.82
C PRO A 39 4.35 14.53 -4.60
N ASP A 40 4.52 15.86 -4.65
CA ASP A 40 3.39 16.79 -4.50
C ASP A 40 2.32 16.51 -5.57
N TRP A 41 1.09 16.19 -5.15
CA TRP A 41 -0.02 15.87 -6.05
C TRP A 41 -0.35 16.99 -7.04
N THR A 42 -0.01 18.23 -6.73
CA THR A 42 -0.25 19.37 -7.63
C THR A 42 0.54 19.26 -8.93
N ALA A 43 1.64 18.48 -8.95
CA ALA A 43 2.39 18.17 -10.17
C ALA A 43 1.52 17.47 -11.23
N LEU A 44 0.50 16.72 -10.80
CA LEU A 44 -0.42 16.01 -11.67
C LEU A 44 -1.34 16.95 -12.49
N LYS A 45 -1.42 18.23 -12.11
CA LYS A 45 -2.16 19.25 -12.89
C LYS A 45 -1.43 19.68 -14.15
N ASN A 46 -0.16 19.26 -14.31
CA ASN A 46 0.61 19.57 -15.51
C ASN A 46 0.26 18.57 -16.63
N PRO A 47 -0.25 19.03 -17.79
CA PRO A 47 -0.56 18.16 -18.92
C PRO A 47 0.67 17.44 -19.48
N ASP A 48 1.86 18.03 -19.42
CA ASP A 48 3.11 17.38 -19.86
C ASP A 48 3.48 16.19 -18.94
N CYS A 49 3.15 16.28 -17.64
CA CYS A 49 3.26 15.16 -16.73
C CYS A 49 2.30 14.04 -17.17
N ALA A 50 1.00 14.33 -17.30
CA ALA A 50 0.00 13.34 -17.65
C ALA A 50 0.31 12.63 -19.00
N ALA A 51 0.87 13.34 -19.97
CA ALA A 51 1.24 12.79 -21.26
C ALA A 51 2.28 11.66 -21.18
N ASN A 52 3.16 11.69 -20.18
CA ASN A 52 4.16 10.62 -19.96
C ASN A 52 3.57 9.33 -19.35
N PHE A 53 2.29 9.36 -18.91
CA PHE A 53 1.58 8.24 -18.26
C PHE A 53 0.45 7.68 -19.14
N VAL A 54 0.37 8.11 -20.39
CA VAL A 54 -0.64 7.63 -21.33
C VAL A 54 -0.38 6.17 -21.69
N THR A 55 -1.43 5.37 -21.70
CA THR A 55 -1.42 3.97 -22.13
C THR A 55 -2.44 3.74 -23.25
N PRO A 56 -2.33 2.65 -24.02
CA PRO A 56 -3.26 2.38 -25.12
C PRO A 56 -4.74 2.35 -24.71
N ASP A 57 -5.02 1.99 -23.47
CA ASP A 57 -6.37 1.85 -22.92
C ASP A 57 -6.85 3.08 -22.15
N SER A 58 -6.03 4.15 -22.06
CA SER A 58 -6.36 5.36 -21.28
C SER A 58 -7.00 6.49 -22.08
N GLY A 59 -7.29 6.28 -23.38
CA GLY A 59 -7.98 7.26 -24.18
C GLY A 59 -7.25 8.60 -24.33
N GLY A 60 -5.93 8.61 -24.20
CA GLY A 60 -5.09 9.81 -24.30
C GLY A 60 -4.89 10.55 -22.98
N LYS A 61 -5.47 10.09 -21.88
CA LYS A 61 -5.24 10.60 -20.53
C LYS A 61 -4.12 9.83 -19.83
N GLY A 62 -3.47 10.43 -18.85
CA GLY A 62 -2.61 9.68 -17.94
C GLY A 62 -3.42 8.63 -17.18
N ARG A 63 -2.83 7.47 -16.91
CA ARG A 63 -3.50 6.36 -16.23
C ARG A 63 -3.07 6.23 -14.78
N TRP A 64 -4.05 6.18 -13.88
CA TRP A 64 -3.90 5.59 -12.55
C TRP A 64 -4.36 4.14 -12.62
N LEU A 65 -3.52 3.19 -12.26
CA LEU A 65 -3.90 1.79 -12.16
C LEU A 65 -4.25 1.45 -10.72
N GLU A 66 -5.54 1.36 -10.44
CA GLU A 66 -6.10 0.97 -9.15
C GLU A 66 -6.12 -0.56 -9.02
N GLY A 67 -6.20 -1.08 -7.80
CA GLY A 67 -6.51 -2.49 -7.54
C GLY A 67 -7.88 -2.91 -8.08
N PRO A 68 -8.34 -4.13 -7.79
CA PRO A 68 -9.71 -4.53 -8.16
C PRO A 68 -10.74 -3.55 -7.62
N GLN A 69 -11.76 -3.22 -8.42
CA GLN A 69 -12.80 -2.27 -8.01
C GLN A 69 -13.46 -2.64 -6.66
N SER A 70 -13.49 -3.93 -6.32
CA SER A 70 -14.01 -4.40 -5.04
C SER A 70 -13.18 -3.98 -3.82
N TRP A 71 -11.95 -3.47 -4.00
CA TRP A 71 -11.12 -3.03 -2.88
C TRP A 71 -11.55 -1.66 -2.37
N HIS A 72 -11.69 -0.67 -3.25
CA HIS A 72 -11.99 0.72 -2.89
C HIS A 72 -13.17 1.31 -3.67
N GLN A 73 -13.92 0.48 -4.39
CA GLN A 73 -15.08 0.90 -5.19
C GLN A 73 -14.73 2.08 -6.13
N ASP A 74 -15.33 3.24 -5.90
CA ASP A 74 -15.17 4.41 -6.75
C ASP A 74 -14.31 5.53 -6.11
N LEU A 75 -13.57 5.22 -5.03
CA LEU A 75 -12.79 6.22 -4.29
C LEU A 75 -11.80 6.98 -5.18
N MET A 76 -11.03 6.28 -6.01
CA MET A 76 -10.02 6.94 -6.85
C MET A 76 -10.61 7.77 -7.99
N PRO A 77 -11.66 7.34 -8.70
CA PRO A 77 -12.38 8.21 -9.62
C PRO A 77 -12.92 9.48 -8.97
N GLN A 78 -13.54 9.37 -7.79
CA GLN A 78 -14.07 10.52 -7.04
C GLN A 78 -12.94 11.46 -6.59
N ARG A 79 -11.78 10.93 -6.17
CA ARG A 79 -10.61 11.74 -5.83
C ARG A 79 -10.07 12.51 -7.04
N LEU A 80 -9.98 11.89 -8.22
CA LEU A 80 -9.58 12.59 -9.44
C LEU A 80 -10.50 13.80 -9.74
N GLU A 81 -11.81 13.60 -9.64
CA GLU A 81 -12.81 14.66 -9.86
C GLU A 81 -12.67 15.77 -8.81
N ALA A 82 -12.62 15.41 -7.51
CA ALA A 82 -12.52 16.35 -6.40
C ALA A 82 -11.24 17.21 -6.45
N LEU A 83 -10.14 16.65 -6.94
CA LEU A 83 -8.87 17.35 -7.10
C LEU A 83 -8.79 18.12 -8.45
N GLY A 84 -9.78 17.99 -9.33
CA GLY A 84 -9.80 18.60 -10.66
C GLY A 84 -8.72 18.02 -11.58
N LEU A 85 -8.52 16.71 -11.52
CA LEU A 85 -7.53 15.97 -12.30
C LEU A 85 -8.16 15.12 -13.42
N ASP A 86 -9.47 14.95 -13.41
CA ASP A 86 -10.23 14.04 -14.27
C ASP A 86 -10.20 14.42 -15.77
N ASP A 87 -9.87 15.66 -16.11
CA ASP A 87 -9.61 16.06 -17.50
C ASP A 87 -8.31 15.47 -18.06
N LEU A 88 -7.29 15.32 -17.22
CA LEU A 88 -5.94 14.87 -17.59
C LEU A 88 -5.70 13.38 -17.27
N TRP A 89 -6.39 12.85 -16.29
CA TRP A 89 -6.15 11.50 -15.75
C TRP A 89 -7.40 10.66 -15.77
N MET A 90 -7.23 9.36 -15.76
CA MET A 90 -8.30 8.39 -15.59
C MET A 90 -7.86 7.20 -14.75
N VAL A 91 -8.81 6.58 -14.06
CA VAL A 91 -8.58 5.35 -13.31
C VAL A 91 -8.89 4.14 -14.17
N LYS A 92 -8.03 3.14 -14.12
CA LYS A 92 -8.27 1.77 -14.58
C LYS A 92 -8.13 0.83 -13.40
N PHE A 93 -8.92 -0.23 -13.40
CA PHE A 93 -8.90 -1.25 -12.34
C PHE A 93 -8.14 -2.48 -12.82
N ALA A 94 -7.19 -2.92 -12.02
CA ALA A 94 -6.45 -4.17 -12.21
C ALA A 94 -7.29 -5.37 -11.77
N GLY A 95 -6.93 -6.56 -12.24
CA GLY A 95 -7.59 -7.80 -11.83
C GLY A 95 -7.15 -8.33 -10.46
N GLY A 96 -6.02 -7.83 -9.93
CA GLY A 96 -5.41 -8.25 -8.68
C GLY A 96 -4.05 -7.59 -8.48
N ALA A 97 -3.40 -7.88 -7.35
CA ALA A 97 -2.08 -7.35 -7.01
C ALA A 97 -1.01 -7.66 -8.07
N ASP A 98 -1.00 -8.89 -8.59
CA ASP A 98 -0.02 -9.31 -9.61
C ASP A 98 -0.05 -8.41 -10.85
N ALA A 99 -1.21 -7.88 -11.21
CA ALA A 99 -1.33 -6.96 -12.34
C ALA A 99 -0.74 -5.58 -12.03
N LEU A 100 -0.78 -5.13 -10.76
CA LEU A 100 -0.11 -3.91 -10.32
C LEU A 100 1.42 -4.06 -10.42
N TRP A 101 1.94 -5.20 -10.00
CA TRP A 101 3.38 -5.48 -10.05
C TRP A 101 3.89 -5.64 -11.47
N ALA A 102 3.17 -6.36 -12.32
CA ALA A 102 3.49 -6.50 -13.74
C ALA A 102 3.49 -5.15 -14.47
N GLU A 103 2.66 -4.21 -14.05
CA GLU A 103 2.64 -2.84 -14.59
C GLU A 103 3.94 -2.09 -14.31
N LEU A 104 4.55 -2.25 -13.12
CA LEU A 104 5.83 -1.59 -12.81
C LEU A 104 6.91 -1.98 -13.79
N GLU A 105 7.06 -3.29 -14.05
CA GLU A 105 8.04 -3.82 -15.01
C GLU A 105 7.75 -3.38 -16.46
N ALA A 106 6.48 -3.43 -16.85
CA ALA A 106 6.06 -3.05 -18.20
C ALA A 106 6.34 -1.56 -18.48
N ALA A 107 5.96 -0.69 -17.53
CA ALA A 107 6.17 0.74 -17.67
C ALA A 107 7.65 1.12 -17.72
N GLU A 108 8.48 0.48 -16.90
CA GLU A 108 9.93 0.71 -16.90
C GLU A 108 10.57 0.31 -18.24
N LYS A 109 10.21 -0.86 -18.76
CA LYS A 109 10.66 -1.38 -20.04
C LYS A 109 10.24 -0.52 -21.23
N GLU A 110 9.04 0.05 -21.17
CA GLU A 110 8.50 0.95 -22.19
C GLU A 110 9.01 2.39 -22.03
N GLY A 111 9.62 2.73 -20.89
CA GLY A 111 10.16 4.06 -20.62
C GLY A 111 9.08 5.12 -20.33
N ARG A 112 7.84 4.71 -20.04
CA ARG A 112 6.73 5.59 -19.68
C ARG A 112 6.56 5.67 -18.17
N GLY A 113 5.93 6.74 -17.68
CA GLY A 113 5.53 6.83 -16.29
C GLY A 113 4.40 5.84 -15.94
N THR A 114 4.30 5.50 -14.67
CA THR A 114 3.15 4.77 -14.13
C THR A 114 2.84 5.24 -12.72
N ILE A 115 1.56 5.33 -12.41
CA ILE A 115 0.99 5.53 -11.07
C ILE A 115 0.10 4.33 -10.80
N ILE A 116 0.39 3.63 -9.71
CA ILE A 116 -0.38 2.46 -9.28
C ILE A 116 -0.86 2.63 -7.84
N PHE A 117 -1.96 1.98 -7.51
CA PHE A 117 -2.32 1.72 -6.12
C PHE A 117 -1.28 0.81 -5.48
N ASN A 118 -0.89 1.12 -4.27
CA ASN A 118 0.07 0.35 -3.50
C ASN A 118 -0.21 0.48 -2.00
N TRP A 119 0.43 -0.35 -1.21
CA TRP A 119 0.36 -0.28 0.25
C TRP A 119 1.73 -0.54 0.87
N THR A 120 1.91 -0.09 2.11
CA THR A 120 3.02 -0.47 2.96
C THR A 120 2.46 -1.10 4.24
N PRO A 121 3.10 -2.14 4.80
CA PRO A 121 4.35 -2.75 4.38
C PRO A 121 4.16 -3.81 3.29
N ASN A 122 5.03 -3.82 2.28
CA ASN A 122 5.20 -4.90 1.31
C ASN A 122 6.63 -4.88 0.71
N PHE A 123 6.89 -5.69 -0.32
CA PHE A 123 8.22 -5.78 -0.93
C PHE A 123 8.68 -4.47 -1.60
N THR A 124 7.78 -3.60 -2.02
CA THR A 124 8.12 -2.33 -2.68
C THR A 124 8.78 -1.32 -1.75
N ASP A 125 8.66 -1.50 -0.42
CA ASP A 125 9.35 -0.65 0.57
C ASP A 125 10.88 -0.68 0.40
N GLY A 126 11.42 -1.82 -0.07
CA GLY A 126 12.83 -1.98 -0.40
C GLY A 126 13.17 -1.73 -1.86
N ALA A 127 12.19 -1.72 -2.75
CA ALA A 127 12.39 -1.64 -4.21
C ALA A 127 12.35 -0.22 -4.78
N GLY A 128 12.16 0.81 -3.94
CA GLY A 128 12.14 2.21 -4.40
C GLY A 128 10.78 2.63 -4.96
N PHE A 129 9.80 2.76 -4.10
CA PHE A 129 8.46 3.25 -4.39
C PHE A 129 8.14 4.48 -3.52
N THR A 130 7.45 5.47 -4.09
CA THR A 130 7.06 6.69 -3.39
C THR A 130 5.56 6.93 -3.54
N PHE A 131 4.87 7.11 -2.43
CA PHE A 131 3.46 7.54 -2.42
C PHE A 131 3.35 9.01 -2.81
N ILE A 132 2.23 9.37 -3.44
CA ILE A 132 1.91 10.76 -3.78
C ILE A 132 1.42 11.46 -2.52
N ASP A 133 1.94 12.66 -2.26
CA ASP A 133 1.53 13.50 -1.15
C ASP A 133 0.22 14.22 -1.49
N PHE A 134 -0.90 13.54 -1.28
CA PHE A 134 -2.24 14.11 -1.38
C PHE A 134 -2.56 15.02 -0.20
N PRO A 135 -3.62 15.86 -0.28
CA PRO A 135 -4.11 16.58 0.89
C PRO A 135 -4.34 15.63 2.07
N PRO A 136 -3.98 16.01 3.30
CA PRO A 136 -4.07 15.12 4.46
C PRO A 136 -5.47 14.54 4.66
N PHE A 137 -5.53 13.26 5.05
CA PHE A 137 -6.78 12.64 5.48
C PHE A 137 -7.32 13.35 6.74
N TYR A 138 -8.64 13.49 6.81
CA TYR A 138 -9.39 13.88 8.00
C TYR A 138 -10.71 13.13 8.06
N ASP A 139 -11.25 12.91 9.26
CA ASP A 139 -12.51 12.20 9.43
C ASP A 139 -13.65 12.94 8.70
N GLY A 140 -14.39 12.21 7.89
CA GLY A 140 -15.47 12.77 7.06
C GLY A 140 -15.03 13.34 5.72
N CYS A 141 -13.75 13.20 5.32
CA CYS A 141 -13.29 13.69 4.01
C CYS A 141 -13.72 12.81 2.83
N ARG A 142 -14.06 11.55 3.09
CA ARG A 142 -14.46 10.60 2.05
C ARG A 142 -15.92 10.77 1.66
N PRO A 143 -16.31 10.46 0.41
CA PRO A 143 -17.70 10.58 -0.05
C PRO A 143 -18.71 9.75 0.77
N GLU A 144 -18.32 8.55 1.21
CA GLU A 144 -19.15 7.71 2.07
C GLU A 144 -19.49 8.35 3.44
N ASP A 145 -18.64 9.28 3.89
CA ASP A 145 -18.81 10.05 5.13
C ASP A 145 -19.39 11.46 4.86
N GLY A 146 -19.69 11.79 3.60
CA GLY A 146 -20.26 13.06 3.18
C GLY A 146 -19.24 14.11 2.74
N GLY A 147 -17.97 13.77 2.63
CA GLY A 147 -16.90 14.64 2.10
C GLY A 147 -16.87 14.66 0.57
N ASP A 148 -15.96 15.43 0.02
CA ASP A 148 -15.75 15.56 -1.43
C ASP A 148 -14.73 14.55 -1.99
N GLY A 149 -13.99 13.84 -1.14
CA GLY A 149 -12.97 12.88 -1.54
C GLY A 149 -11.62 13.50 -1.91
N ALA A 150 -11.42 14.81 -1.74
CA ALA A 150 -10.18 15.51 -2.07
C ALA A 150 -9.06 15.28 -1.04
N CYS A 151 -8.98 14.12 -0.43
CA CYS A 151 -7.97 13.78 0.57
C CYS A 151 -7.24 12.48 0.24
N GLY A 152 -6.04 12.32 0.81
CA GLY A 152 -5.27 11.07 0.80
C GLY A 152 -5.89 9.99 1.66
N SER A 153 -5.20 8.89 1.80
CA SER A 153 -5.61 7.79 2.66
C SER A 153 -5.17 7.98 4.11
N PRO A 154 -5.88 7.38 5.09
CA PRO A 154 -5.45 7.43 6.48
C PRO A 154 -4.13 6.69 6.66
N ASP A 155 -3.30 7.25 7.53
CA ASP A 155 -2.06 6.64 8.00
C ASP A 155 -2.32 5.85 9.29
N GLY A 156 -1.60 4.78 9.52
CA GLY A 156 -1.80 3.93 10.68
C GLY A 156 -0.68 2.92 10.93
N TYR A 157 -1.01 1.92 11.74
CA TYR A 157 -0.12 0.81 12.05
C TYR A 157 -0.85 -0.52 11.93
N LEU A 158 -0.12 -1.58 11.54
CA LEU A 158 -0.64 -2.94 11.57
C LEU A 158 -1.00 -3.34 13.00
N LYS A 159 -2.17 -3.93 13.18
CA LYS A 159 -2.68 -4.35 14.48
C LYS A 159 -2.60 -5.85 14.68
N LYS A 160 -2.44 -6.25 15.94
CA LYS A 160 -2.58 -7.64 16.38
C LYS A 160 -4.00 -7.87 16.85
N ALA A 161 -4.68 -8.80 16.21
CA ALA A 161 -6.03 -9.17 16.58
C ALA A 161 -6.14 -10.68 16.77
N VAL A 162 -6.83 -11.12 17.83
CA VAL A 162 -7.01 -12.53 18.15
C VAL A 162 -8.45 -12.82 18.58
N ASN A 163 -8.86 -14.08 18.44
CA ASN A 163 -10.10 -14.55 19.04
C ASN A 163 -10.03 -14.42 20.57
N GLU A 164 -11.12 -13.98 21.20
CA GLU A 164 -11.19 -13.75 22.64
C GLU A 164 -10.85 -14.98 23.50
N ASN A 165 -11.09 -16.19 23.00
CA ASN A 165 -10.75 -17.44 23.69
C ASN A 165 -9.31 -17.89 23.47
N PHE A 166 -8.56 -17.29 22.55
CA PHE A 166 -7.20 -17.69 22.23
C PHE A 166 -6.25 -17.67 23.45
N PRO A 167 -6.25 -16.64 24.33
CA PRO A 167 -5.43 -16.64 25.53
C PRO A 167 -5.73 -17.79 26.50
N ASN A 168 -6.97 -18.24 26.55
CA ASN A 168 -7.42 -19.31 27.44
C ASN A 168 -7.06 -20.70 26.89
N THR A 169 -7.15 -20.88 25.58
CA THR A 169 -6.90 -22.17 24.92
C THR A 169 -5.42 -22.40 24.59
N HIS A 170 -4.67 -21.32 24.35
CA HIS A 170 -3.26 -21.36 23.96
C HIS A 170 -2.42 -20.30 24.71
N PRO A 171 -2.32 -20.36 26.05
CA PRO A 171 -1.75 -19.27 26.85
C PRO A 171 -0.28 -18.96 26.52
N GLN A 172 0.53 -19.97 26.19
CA GLN A 172 1.94 -19.76 25.81
C GLN A 172 2.08 -19.06 24.48
N ALA A 173 1.36 -19.53 23.46
CA ALA A 173 1.35 -18.89 22.14
C ALA A 173 0.78 -17.46 22.21
N ALA A 174 -0.25 -17.26 23.02
CA ALA A 174 -0.83 -15.96 23.28
C ALA A 174 0.18 -14.98 23.91
N ALA A 175 0.97 -15.44 24.89
CA ALA A 175 2.00 -14.62 25.52
C ALA A 175 3.09 -14.18 24.51
N ILE A 176 3.53 -15.09 23.63
CA ILE A 176 4.49 -14.80 22.57
C ILE A 176 3.89 -13.81 21.56
N PHE A 177 2.70 -14.12 21.02
CA PHE A 177 2.07 -13.29 20.02
C PHE A 177 1.80 -11.85 20.50
N LYS A 178 1.48 -11.69 21.79
CA LYS A 178 1.29 -10.37 22.40
C LYS A 178 2.58 -9.53 22.40
N LYS A 179 3.75 -10.17 22.57
CA LYS A 179 5.06 -9.50 22.52
C LYS A 179 5.55 -9.24 21.09
N MET A 180 5.09 -10.01 20.08
CA MET A 180 5.56 -9.85 18.71
C MET A 180 5.35 -8.43 18.23
N SER A 181 6.41 -7.81 17.66
CA SER A 181 6.35 -6.53 17.00
C SER A 181 7.28 -6.55 15.79
N PHE A 182 6.73 -6.28 14.63
CA PHE A 182 7.49 -6.16 13.39
C PHE A 182 7.51 -4.71 12.95
N THR A 183 8.64 -4.28 12.40
CA THR A 183 8.77 -3.00 11.71
C THR A 183 8.36 -3.13 10.24
N THR A 184 8.12 -2.02 9.56
CA THR A 184 7.90 -1.99 8.10
C THR A 184 9.01 -2.72 7.35
N SER A 185 10.27 -2.50 7.72
CA SER A 185 11.42 -3.16 7.07
C SER A 185 11.48 -4.67 7.32
N HIS A 186 11.04 -5.17 8.48
CA HIS A 186 10.98 -6.62 8.71
C HIS A 186 9.98 -7.29 7.76
N ILE A 187 8.79 -6.69 7.61
CA ILE A 187 7.75 -7.25 6.74
C ILE A 187 8.14 -7.12 5.28
N GLY A 188 8.65 -5.95 4.85
CA GLY A 188 9.13 -5.74 3.49
C GLY A 188 10.24 -6.70 3.10
N ALA A 189 11.18 -6.99 4.01
CA ALA A 189 12.26 -7.97 3.76
C ALA A 189 11.70 -9.39 3.58
N MET A 190 10.76 -9.83 4.44
CA MET A 190 10.12 -11.14 4.28
C MET A 190 9.32 -11.23 2.98
N ALA A 191 8.59 -10.17 2.62
CA ALA A 191 7.84 -10.09 1.38
C ALA A 191 8.77 -10.17 0.16
N SER A 192 9.92 -9.49 0.18
CA SER A 192 10.89 -9.53 -0.92
C SER A 192 11.43 -10.94 -1.19
N LEU A 193 11.66 -11.75 -0.15
CA LEU A 193 12.10 -13.15 -0.33
C LEU A 193 11.06 -13.99 -1.11
N VAL A 194 9.78 -13.69 -0.94
CA VAL A 194 8.70 -14.38 -1.66
C VAL A 194 8.47 -13.76 -3.04
N ASP A 195 8.21 -12.44 -3.08
CA ASP A 195 7.70 -11.75 -4.28
C ASP A 195 8.81 -11.45 -5.31
N ILE A 196 10.06 -11.27 -4.86
CA ILE A 196 11.20 -10.98 -5.73
C ILE A 196 12.06 -12.21 -5.94
N ASP A 197 12.44 -12.90 -4.85
CA ASP A 197 13.37 -14.04 -4.91
C ASP A 197 12.67 -15.37 -5.23
N GLY A 198 11.33 -15.40 -5.21
CA GLY A 198 10.51 -16.57 -5.57
C GLY A 198 10.58 -17.70 -4.56
N MET A 199 10.93 -17.43 -3.31
CA MET A 199 10.95 -18.44 -2.25
C MET A 199 9.54 -18.89 -1.88
N THR A 200 9.42 -20.11 -1.36
CA THR A 200 8.18 -20.50 -0.66
C THR A 200 8.04 -19.68 0.64
N HIS A 201 6.83 -19.51 1.14
CA HIS A 201 6.58 -18.79 2.39
C HIS A 201 7.34 -19.42 3.57
N GLU A 202 7.45 -20.76 3.59
CA GLU A 202 8.16 -21.52 4.61
C GLU A 202 9.67 -21.27 4.55
N ASP A 203 10.27 -21.28 3.34
CA ASP A 203 11.69 -21.01 3.16
C ASP A 203 12.04 -19.55 3.48
N ALA A 204 11.20 -18.61 3.05
CA ALA A 204 11.37 -17.19 3.37
C ALA A 204 11.30 -16.94 4.89
N ALA A 205 10.33 -17.56 5.57
CA ALA A 205 10.23 -17.48 7.03
C ALA A 205 11.46 -18.08 7.71
N ALA A 206 11.96 -19.25 7.25
CA ALA A 206 13.14 -19.88 7.80
C ALA A 206 14.40 -19.03 7.60
N ALA A 207 14.58 -18.45 6.41
CA ALA A 207 15.69 -17.55 6.10
C ALA A 207 15.66 -16.30 7.00
N TRP A 208 14.48 -15.66 7.10
CA TRP A 208 14.31 -14.47 7.94
C TRP A 208 14.61 -14.78 9.43
N LEU A 209 14.13 -15.90 9.95
CA LEU A 209 14.40 -16.33 11.33
C LEU A 209 15.88 -16.54 11.57
N ALA A 210 16.61 -17.12 10.62
CA ALA A 210 18.06 -17.34 10.75
C ALA A 210 18.85 -16.02 10.86
N ASP A 211 18.44 -15.01 10.09
CA ASP A 211 19.14 -13.73 10.04
C ASP A 211 18.70 -12.72 11.12
N ASN A 212 17.54 -12.96 11.77
CA ASN A 212 16.94 -12.03 12.73
C ASN A 212 16.77 -12.63 14.15
N GLU A 213 17.73 -13.44 14.57
CA GLU A 213 17.65 -14.18 15.83
C GLU A 213 17.42 -13.25 17.05
N SER A 214 18.06 -12.09 17.10
CA SER A 214 17.90 -11.12 18.17
C SER A 214 16.47 -10.52 18.22
N VAL A 215 15.77 -10.45 17.10
CA VAL A 215 14.41 -9.90 17.02
C VAL A 215 13.42 -10.91 17.60
N TRP A 216 13.39 -12.13 17.06
CA TRP A 216 12.37 -13.10 17.47
C TRP A 216 12.63 -13.71 18.85
N LYS A 217 13.88 -13.81 19.31
CA LYS A 217 14.18 -14.23 20.69
C LYS A 217 13.55 -13.32 21.72
N ALA A 218 13.51 -12.00 21.47
CA ALA A 218 12.85 -11.07 22.39
C ALA A 218 11.34 -11.34 22.53
N PHE A 219 10.72 -12.07 21.61
CA PHE A 219 9.30 -12.43 21.71
C PHE A 219 9.06 -13.63 22.63
N ILE A 220 10.07 -14.54 22.79
CA ILE A 220 9.93 -15.77 23.55
C ILE A 220 10.60 -15.71 24.94
N ASP A 221 11.52 -14.78 25.17
CA ASP A 221 12.14 -14.51 26.47
C ASP A 221 11.18 -13.72 27.39
#